data_baaf375c64d636287e25f339cb5dc032
#
_entry.id   baaf375c64d636287e25f339cb5dc032
#
_cell.length_a   1.000
_cell.length_b   1.000
_cell.length_c   1.000
_cell.angle_alpha   90.00
_cell.angle_beta   90.00
_cell.angle_gamma   90.00
#
_symmetry.space_group_name_H-M   'P 1'
#
loop_
_entity.id
_entity.type
_entity.pdbx_description
1 polymer ?
#
loop_
_entity_poly.entity_id
_entity_poly.type
_entity_poly.pdbx_seq_one_letter_code
_entity_poly.pdbx_strand_id
1 'polypeptide(L)'
;MPKIQEYGPSRVTSQNVPQPRAQSVPSGAFGYAIGEGLGNLAAGLQDFAERRDVTAAEDALVNFEREKNKLFFDPQSGYFNSQGRAAYDGAKGINTQLDDLRKRYVEGLDSDGSRRAFDKVAQQHVTRGRADIMQHATKGLNAWEVATLNASVENTIENASLYYNQPEELKVQHELGRQAVIDAAKREGIDGEALGERLQTYTSGFYASAVATSIDKGYAQGKAALDKARDGKQLEGPDLRKLEKALEAKRKSEETESNAATAITMYRDIYNKAADQTEAMEMVEKIQDPKLYKAVRNELRTRYAQDKQDQTVAAAAAWDDAEDHVYMGGNALTFQFENPELYERLSPSQKAKLETGELTVTDPMVMTNIRMMSLDQLKRLDLSQYSQSLSLADRKAIQQMKDDALEGKFDASLQTEAAEFKAFSLQYFDKASESDLKPDQLED
;
A
#
# COMPACT_ATOMS: atom_id res chain seq x y z
N MET A 1 4.44 -0.52 -16.01
CA MET A 1 5.29 -0.12 -14.89
C MET A 1 5.31 -1.28 -13.90
N PRO A 2 6.42 -1.96 -13.67
CA PRO A 2 6.50 -2.96 -12.64
C PRO A 2 6.44 -2.25 -11.28
N LYS A 3 5.53 -2.71 -10.41
CA LYS A 3 5.45 -2.26 -9.03
C LYS A 3 6.76 -2.65 -8.34
N ILE A 4 7.51 -1.67 -7.89
CA ILE A 4 8.61 -1.85 -6.95
C ILE A 4 7.98 -2.45 -5.69
N GLN A 5 8.36 -3.67 -5.34
CA GLN A 5 8.08 -4.21 -4.02
C GLN A 5 8.85 -3.35 -3.02
N GLU A 6 8.11 -2.60 -2.22
CA GLU A 6 8.67 -1.94 -1.05
C GLU A 6 9.32 -3.03 -0.19
N TYR A 7 10.62 -2.95 -0.07
CA TYR A 7 11.36 -3.69 0.94
C TYR A 7 11.00 -3.04 2.28
N GLY A 8 9.99 -3.58 2.92
CA GLY A 8 9.75 -3.29 4.32
C GLY A 8 11.02 -3.65 5.09
N PRO A 9 11.36 -2.89 6.15
CA PRO A 9 12.50 -3.21 7.00
C PRO A 9 12.39 -4.69 7.37
N SER A 10 13.49 -5.44 7.18
CA SER A 10 13.54 -6.83 7.61
C SER A 10 13.29 -6.82 9.12
N ARG A 11 12.04 -7.13 9.49
CA ARG A 11 11.72 -7.36 10.88
C ARG A 11 12.64 -8.49 11.32
N VAL A 12 13.66 -8.14 12.08
CA VAL A 12 14.24 -9.08 13.00
C VAL A 12 13.05 -9.52 13.84
N THR A 13 12.48 -10.66 13.51
CA THR A 13 11.50 -11.31 14.38
C THR A 13 12.24 -11.44 15.69
N SER A 14 11.82 -10.65 16.68
CA SER A 14 12.22 -10.87 18.06
C SER A 14 11.92 -12.34 18.31
N GLN A 15 12.98 -13.16 18.24
CA GLN A 15 12.91 -14.54 18.67
C GLN A 15 12.35 -14.46 20.07
N ASN A 16 11.24 -15.13 20.24
CA ASN A 16 10.56 -15.41 21.47
C ASN A 16 11.43 -15.06 22.69
N VAL A 17 11.28 -13.85 23.20
CA VAL A 17 11.52 -13.64 24.63
C VAL A 17 10.60 -14.67 25.25
N PRO A 18 11.11 -15.65 26.00
CA PRO A 18 10.24 -16.59 26.68
C PRO A 18 9.32 -15.70 27.53
N GLN A 19 8.05 -15.62 27.13
CA GLN A 19 7.07 -15.01 28.02
C GLN A 19 7.27 -15.73 29.34
N PRO A 20 7.55 -15.05 30.42
CA PRO A 20 7.49 -15.70 31.72
C PRO A 20 6.07 -16.26 31.77
N ARG A 21 5.93 -17.55 31.50
CA ARG A 21 4.70 -18.23 31.82
C ARG A 21 4.44 -17.87 33.26
N ALA A 22 3.34 -17.15 33.48
CA ALA A 22 2.81 -17.05 34.80
C ALA A 22 2.84 -18.49 35.32
N GLN A 23 3.83 -18.82 36.16
CA GLN A 23 3.86 -20.09 36.80
C GLN A 23 2.57 -20.07 37.61
N SER A 24 1.59 -20.83 37.12
CA SER A 24 0.44 -21.14 37.93
C SER A 24 1.02 -21.74 39.18
N VAL A 25 1.07 -20.94 40.22
CA VAL A 25 1.45 -21.44 41.56
C VAL A 25 0.46 -22.56 41.86
N PRO A 26 0.91 -23.81 42.05
CA PRO A 26 -0.02 -24.89 42.32
C PRO A 26 -0.87 -24.47 43.51
N SER A 27 -2.19 -24.57 43.39
CA SER A 27 -3.14 -24.21 44.44
C SER A 27 -2.84 -24.93 45.78
N GLY A 28 -2.02 -25.98 45.75
CA GLY A 28 -1.49 -26.66 46.92
C GLY A 28 -0.34 -25.97 47.66
N ALA A 29 0.44 -25.09 46.99
CA ALA A 29 1.54 -24.36 47.64
C ALA A 29 1.04 -23.31 48.64
N PHE A 30 -0.17 -22.77 48.43
CA PHE A 30 -0.80 -21.86 49.39
C PHE A 30 -1.22 -22.50 50.70
N GLY A 31 -1.64 -23.77 50.66
CA GLY A 31 -2.00 -24.50 51.87
C GLY A 31 -0.79 -24.82 52.77
N TYR A 32 0.37 -25.11 52.14
CA TYR A 32 1.58 -25.45 52.88
C TYR A 32 2.22 -24.23 53.57
N ALA A 33 2.29 -23.08 52.89
CA ALA A 33 2.85 -21.87 53.47
C ALA A 33 1.96 -21.30 54.60
N ILE A 34 0.64 -21.48 54.50
CA ILE A 34 -0.30 -21.13 55.57
C ILE A 34 -0.14 -22.11 56.72
N GLY A 35 0.00 -23.40 56.44
CA GLY A 35 0.18 -24.43 57.46
C GLY A 35 1.49 -24.25 58.24
N GLU A 36 2.63 -23.99 57.56
CA GLU A 36 3.91 -23.70 58.25
C GLU A 36 3.88 -22.37 59.00
N GLY A 37 3.25 -21.34 58.42
CA GLY A 37 3.06 -20.04 59.07
C GLY A 37 2.20 -20.16 60.33
N LEU A 38 1.13 -20.93 60.28
CA LEU A 38 0.26 -21.19 61.43
C LEU A 38 0.92 -22.10 62.45
N GLY A 39 1.73 -23.10 62.05
CA GLY A 39 2.52 -23.93 62.95
C GLY A 39 3.58 -23.12 63.72
N ASN A 40 4.29 -22.22 63.02
CA ASN A 40 5.23 -21.28 63.66
C ASN A 40 4.51 -20.21 64.50
N LEU A 41 3.29 -19.83 64.12
CA LEU A 41 2.41 -18.97 64.91
C LEU A 41 2.03 -19.66 66.23
N ALA A 42 1.62 -20.93 66.18
CA ALA A 42 1.29 -21.69 67.37
C ALA A 42 2.48 -21.84 68.32
N ALA A 43 3.70 -22.09 67.82
CA ALA A 43 4.93 -22.15 68.58
C ALA A 43 5.33 -20.78 69.18
N GLY A 44 5.09 -19.66 68.45
CA GLY A 44 5.37 -18.31 68.91
C GLY A 44 4.30 -17.70 69.84
N LEU A 45 3.12 -18.29 69.85
CA LEU A 45 1.96 -17.82 70.62
C LEU A 45 1.76 -18.55 71.94
N GLN A 46 2.62 -19.55 72.24
CA GLN A 46 2.59 -20.23 73.56
C GLN A 46 2.70 -19.29 74.77
N ASP A 47 3.22 -18.05 74.56
CA ASP A 47 3.35 -17.01 75.59
C ASP A 47 2.09 -16.13 75.74
N PHE A 48 1.06 -16.30 74.88
CA PHE A 48 -0.15 -15.50 75.01
C PHE A 48 -1.29 -16.26 75.66
N ALA A 49 -1.64 -15.83 76.88
CA ALA A 49 -2.51 -16.54 77.77
C ALA A 49 -4.00 -16.65 77.38
N GLU A 50 -4.42 -15.98 76.28
CA GLU A 50 -5.83 -15.98 75.90
C GLU A 50 -6.04 -16.49 74.48
N ARG A 51 -6.77 -17.63 74.33
CA ARG A 51 -7.18 -18.19 72.98
C ARG A 51 -7.82 -17.12 72.07
N ARG A 52 -8.49 -16.13 72.65
CA ARG A 52 -9.18 -15.04 71.91
C ARG A 52 -8.21 -14.18 71.14
N ASP A 53 -7.05 -13.81 71.70
CA ASP A 53 -6.04 -12.95 71.08
C ASP A 53 -5.36 -13.71 69.92
N VAL A 54 -5.18 -15.02 70.08
CA VAL A 54 -4.63 -15.88 69.00
C VAL A 54 -5.59 -15.95 67.83
N THR A 55 -6.87 -16.23 68.08
CA THR A 55 -7.88 -16.32 67.01
C THR A 55 -8.05 -14.99 66.24
N ALA A 56 -8.05 -13.88 66.97
CA ALA A 56 -8.13 -12.53 66.34
C ALA A 56 -6.90 -12.22 65.45
N ALA A 57 -5.70 -12.62 65.90
CA ALA A 57 -4.46 -12.45 65.12
C ALA A 57 -4.44 -13.34 63.88
N GLU A 58 -4.94 -14.60 63.98
CA GLU A 58 -5.05 -15.56 62.86
C GLU A 58 -6.05 -15.05 61.81
N ASP A 59 -7.21 -14.55 62.20
CA ASP A 59 -8.22 -14.03 61.30
C ASP A 59 -7.72 -12.77 60.56
N ALA A 60 -7.05 -11.87 61.27
CA ALA A 60 -6.40 -10.72 60.70
C ALA A 60 -5.29 -11.11 59.70
N LEU A 61 -4.53 -12.18 59.99
CA LEU A 61 -3.48 -12.67 59.09
C LEU A 61 -4.04 -13.23 57.78
N VAL A 62 -5.13 -14.02 57.85
CA VAL A 62 -5.80 -14.58 56.68
C VAL A 62 -6.31 -13.44 55.77
N ASN A 63 -6.91 -12.41 56.34
CA ASN A 63 -7.42 -11.26 55.59
C ASN A 63 -6.28 -10.41 55.03
N PHE A 64 -5.20 -10.19 55.82
CA PHE A 64 -3.97 -9.51 55.32
C PHE A 64 -3.36 -10.26 54.13
N GLU A 65 -3.21 -11.57 54.20
CA GLU A 65 -2.70 -12.40 53.09
C GLU A 65 -3.57 -12.29 51.84
N ARG A 66 -4.89 -12.28 51.98
CA ARG A 66 -5.83 -12.12 50.87
C ARG A 66 -5.66 -10.78 50.22
N GLU A 67 -5.57 -9.69 50.98
CA GLU A 67 -5.38 -8.34 50.41
C GLU A 67 -3.99 -8.17 49.83
N LYS A 68 -2.94 -8.69 50.46
CA LYS A 68 -1.58 -8.71 49.89
C LYS A 68 -1.55 -9.46 48.55
N ASN A 69 -2.24 -10.60 48.44
CA ASN A 69 -2.30 -11.36 47.21
C ASN A 69 -3.06 -10.60 46.11
N LYS A 70 -4.12 -9.87 46.44
CA LYS A 70 -4.77 -8.95 45.47
C LYS A 70 -3.80 -7.88 45.01
N LEU A 71 -3.10 -7.23 45.91
CA LEU A 71 -2.13 -6.21 45.63
C LEU A 71 -1.04 -6.69 44.65
N PHE A 72 -0.64 -7.97 44.77
CA PHE A 72 0.42 -8.54 43.96
C PHE A 72 -0.05 -9.19 42.66
N PHE A 73 -1.18 -9.92 42.70
CA PHE A 73 -1.59 -10.85 41.64
C PHE A 73 -2.98 -10.57 41.06
N ASP A 74 -3.66 -9.49 41.46
CA ASP A 74 -4.93 -9.15 40.84
C ASP A 74 -4.77 -9.08 39.30
N PRO A 75 -5.64 -9.72 38.48
CA PRO A 75 -5.46 -9.79 37.03
C PRO A 75 -5.44 -8.44 36.34
N GLN A 76 -6.09 -7.42 36.90
CA GLN A 76 -6.19 -6.08 36.29
C GLN A 76 -5.19 -5.09 36.90
N SER A 77 -4.94 -5.17 38.20
CA SER A 77 -4.20 -4.13 38.96
C SER A 77 -3.00 -4.66 39.74
N GLY A 78 -2.75 -5.99 39.72
CA GLY A 78 -1.67 -6.61 40.50
C GLY A 78 -0.29 -6.19 40.01
N TYR A 79 0.58 -5.85 40.98
CA TYR A 79 1.93 -5.35 40.68
C TYR A 79 2.75 -6.27 39.79
N PHE A 80 2.69 -7.58 39.98
CA PHE A 80 3.48 -8.55 39.21
C PHE A 80 3.02 -8.70 37.74
N ASN A 81 1.91 -8.05 37.34
CA ASN A 81 1.53 -7.95 35.91
C ASN A 81 2.29 -6.82 35.21
N SER A 82 2.88 -5.86 35.94
CA SER A 82 3.67 -4.81 35.37
C SER A 82 4.96 -5.33 34.74
N GLN A 83 5.41 -4.74 33.65
CA GLN A 83 6.61 -5.15 32.92
C GLN A 83 7.55 -3.98 32.66
N GLY A 84 8.80 -4.28 32.36
CA GLY A 84 9.77 -3.30 31.96
C GLY A 84 9.92 -2.17 32.99
N ARG A 85 9.94 -0.93 32.50
CA ARG A 85 10.07 0.26 33.32
C ARG A 85 8.95 0.42 34.36
N ALA A 86 7.73 0.01 34.03
CA ALA A 86 6.59 0.11 34.94
C ALA A 86 6.76 -0.75 36.19
N ALA A 87 7.39 -1.93 36.06
CA ALA A 87 7.71 -2.79 37.21
C ALA A 87 8.72 -2.09 38.14
N TYR A 88 9.74 -1.46 37.58
CA TYR A 88 10.74 -0.74 38.36
C TYR A 88 10.15 0.50 39.04
N ASP A 89 9.47 1.37 38.29
CA ASP A 89 8.89 2.62 38.80
C ASP A 89 7.80 2.34 39.87
N GLY A 90 7.05 1.25 39.74
CA GLY A 90 5.99 0.84 40.64
C GLY A 90 6.49 0.27 41.99
N ALA A 91 7.74 -0.22 42.04
CA ALA A 91 8.28 -0.93 43.20
C ALA A 91 8.21 -0.15 44.51
N LYS A 92 8.45 1.18 44.48
CA LYS A 92 8.37 2.04 45.64
C LYS A 92 6.93 2.18 46.16
N GLY A 93 5.99 2.38 45.24
CA GLY A 93 4.58 2.52 45.59
C GLY A 93 3.99 1.26 46.21
N ILE A 94 4.30 0.09 45.64
CA ILE A 94 3.79 -1.17 46.14
C ILE A 94 4.39 -1.55 47.49
N ASN A 95 5.67 -1.20 47.76
CA ASN A 95 6.27 -1.36 49.08
C ASN A 95 5.57 -0.51 50.14
N THR A 96 5.23 0.73 49.78
CA THR A 96 4.46 1.62 50.69
C THR A 96 3.08 1.04 50.97
N GLN A 97 2.37 0.59 49.96
CA GLN A 97 1.04 -0.03 50.10
C GLN A 97 1.09 -1.29 50.99
N LEU A 98 2.14 -2.10 50.86
CA LEU A 98 2.34 -3.28 51.67
C LEU A 98 2.57 -2.94 53.15
N ASP A 99 3.33 -1.85 53.42
CA ASP A 99 3.53 -1.37 54.78
C ASP A 99 2.24 -0.77 55.37
N ASP A 100 1.52 0.00 54.60
CA ASP A 100 0.25 0.58 55.04
C ASP A 100 -0.80 -0.51 55.30
N LEU A 101 -0.81 -1.55 54.46
CA LEU A 101 -1.65 -2.70 54.69
C LEU A 101 -1.35 -3.38 56.03
N ARG A 102 -0.07 -3.63 56.33
CA ARG A 102 0.33 -4.19 57.63
C ARG A 102 -0.09 -3.31 58.79
N LYS A 103 0.18 -2.01 58.73
CA LYS A 103 -0.18 -1.02 59.78
C LYS A 103 -1.67 -1.02 60.02
N ARG A 104 -2.50 -0.99 58.97
CA ARG A 104 -3.96 -0.98 59.06
C ARG A 104 -4.49 -2.22 59.82
N TYR A 105 -3.92 -3.40 59.57
CA TYR A 105 -4.31 -4.58 60.31
C TYR A 105 -3.83 -4.62 61.76
N VAL A 106 -2.63 -4.10 62.05
CA VAL A 106 -2.14 -3.91 63.42
C VAL A 106 -3.06 -3.01 64.21
N GLU A 107 -3.41 -1.84 63.62
CA GLU A 107 -4.26 -0.83 64.26
C GLU A 107 -5.71 -1.31 64.46
N GLY A 108 -6.19 -2.20 63.61
CA GLY A 108 -7.51 -2.77 63.69
C GLY A 108 -7.69 -3.85 64.76
N LEU A 109 -6.62 -4.29 65.44
CA LEU A 109 -6.69 -5.30 66.51
C LEU A 109 -6.86 -4.65 67.88
N ASP A 110 -7.75 -5.18 68.71
CA ASP A 110 -8.18 -4.57 69.94
C ASP A 110 -7.15 -4.70 71.07
N SER A 111 -6.43 -5.86 71.16
CA SER A 111 -5.52 -6.13 72.27
C SER A 111 -4.04 -6.02 71.86
N ASP A 112 -3.18 -5.64 72.80
CA ASP A 112 -1.72 -5.64 72.58
C ASP A 112 -1.15 -7.04 72.35
N GLY A 113 -1.79 -8.09 72.84
CA GLY A 113 -1.45 -9.45 72.58
C GLY A 113 -1.66 -9.86 71.14
N SER A 114 -2.87 -9.63 70.64
CA SER A 114 -3.19 -9.90 69.24
C SER A 114 -2.38 -9.05 68.25
N ARG A 115 -2.12 -7.78 68.58
CA ARG A 115 -1.25 -6.90 67.77
C ARG A 115 0.17 -7.43 67.63
N ARG A 116 0.80 -7.83 68.73
CA ARG A 116 2.16 -8.39 68.69
C ARG A 116 2.24 -9.73 67.99
N ALA A 117 1.24 -10.60 68.20
CA ALA A 117 1.16 -11.88 67.52
C ALA A 117 1.05 -11.73 66.03
N PHE A 118 0.09 -10.92 65.53
CA PHE A 118 -0.09 -10.61 64.12
C PHE A 118 1.17 -9.98 63.51
N ASP A 119 1.70 -8.90 64.18
CA ASP A 119 2.79 -8.09 63.63
C ASP A 119 4.07 -8.92 63.43
N LYS A 120 4.37 -9.85 64.32
CA LYS A 120 5.52 -10.76 64.23
C LYS A 120 5.47 -11.61 62.95
N VAL A 121 4.29 -12.15 62.59
CA VAL A 121 4.13 -12.98 61.42
C VAL A 121 3.98 -12.15 60.15
N ALA A 122 3.17 -11.09 60.19
CA ALA A 122 2.97 -10.16 59.07
C ALA A 122 4.29 -9.53 58.62
N GLN A 123 5.20 -9.19 59.56
CA GLN A 123 6.55 -8.70 59.24
C GLN A 123 7.37 -9.65 58.39
N GLN A 124 7.25 -10.98 58.61
CA GLN A 124 7.93 -11.98 57.78
C GLN A 124 7.36 -11.99 56.34
N HIS A 125 6.03 -11.91 56.22
CA HIS A 125 5.36 -11.81 54.92
C HIS A 125 5.69 -10.54 54.15
N VAL A 126 5.79 -9.42 54.85
CA VAL A 126 6.26 -8.12 54.30
C VAL A 126 7.70 -8.25 53.81
N THR A 127 8.58 -8.87 54.60
CA THR A 127 10.00 -9.01 54.23
C THR A 127 10.16 -9.86 52.96
N ARG A 128 9.43 -10.98 52.88
CA ARG A 128 9.41 -11.83 51.68
C ARG A 128 8.81 -11.08 50.49
N GLY A 129 7.66 -10.41 50.65
CA GLY A 129 7.03 -9.62 49.64
C GLY A 129 7.95 -8.54 49.06
N ARG A 130 8.71 -7.83 49.94
CA ARG A 130 9.71 -6.84 49.49
C ARG A 130 10.84 -7.48 48.66
N ALA A 131 11.30 -8.69 49.04
CA ALA A 131 12.29 -9.42 48.24
C ALA A 131 11.75 -9.76 46.85
N ASP A 132 10.51 -10.24 46.78
CA ASP A 132 9.85 -10.56 45.50
C ASP A 132 9.64 -9.30 44.64
N ILE A 133 9.20 -8.19 45.26
CA ILE A 133 9.06 -6.89 44.58
C ILE A 133 10.40 -6.45 44.01
N MET A 134 11.48 -6.50 44.80
CA MET A 134 12.82 -6.10 44.35
C MET A 134 13.32 -6.96 43.17
N GLN A 135 13.10 -8.28 43.26
CA GLN A 135 13.49 -9.20 42.20
C GLN A 135 12.71 -8.89 40.90
N HIS A 136 11.40 -8.65 41.01
CA HIS A 136 10.55 -8.33 39.87
C HIS A 136 10.96 -6.97 39.26
N ALA A 137 11.17 -5.95 40.09
CA ALA A 137 11.63 -4.63 39.67
C ALA A 137 12.98 -4.69 38.93
N THR A 138 13.94 -5.46 39.47
CA THR A 138 15.27 -5.62 38.85
C THR A 138 15.17 -6.31 37.50
N LYS A 139 14.35 -7.37 37.39
CA LYS A 139 14.09 -8.05 36.11
C LYS A 139 13.42 -7.08 35.10
N GLY A 140 12.46 -6.30 35.56
CA GLY A 140 11.79 -5.29 34.75
C GLY A 140 12.76 -4.21 34.24
N LEU A 141 13.61 -3.70 35.14
CA LEU A 141 14.63 -2.72 34.75
C LEU A 141 15.58 -3.27 33.70
N ASN A 142 16.14 -4.47 33.93
CA ASN A 142 17.04 -5.08 32.96
C ASN A 142 16.36 -5.31 31.59
N ALA A 143 15.11 -5.80 31.59
CA ALA A 143 14.36 -5.98 30.35
C ALA A 143 14.13 -4.66 29.60
N TRP A 144 13.79 -3.60 30.32
CA TRP A 144 13.63 -2.27 29.74
C TRP A 144 14.93 -1.71 29.15
N GLU A 145 16.04 -1.86 29.87
CA GLU A 145 17.35 -1.39 29.42
C GLU A 145 17.82 -2.14 28.17
N VAL A 146 17.64 -3.47 28.13
CA VAL A 146 17.94 -4.29 26.93
C VAL A 146 17.06 -3.86 25.74
N ALA A 147 15.77 -3.64 25.97
CA ALA A 147 14.87 -3.18 24.92
C ALA A 147 15.28 -1.80 24.35
N THR A 148 15.72 -0.88 25.24
CA THR A 148 16.22 0.45 24.84
C THR A 148 17.51 0.34 24.01
N LEU A 149 18.43 -0.52 24.42
CA LEU A 149 19.66 -0.75 23.68
C LEU A 149 19.39 -1.41 22.32
N ASN A 150 18.47 -2.37 22.23
CA ASN A 150 18.09 -2.97 20.97
C ASN A 150 17.43 -1.95 20.03
N ALA A 151 16.57 -1.06 20.54
CA ALA A 151 16.01 0.04 19.76
C ALA A 151 17.10 0.99 19.23
N SER A 152 18.15 1.24 20.04
CA SER A 152 19.31 2.01 19.61
C SER A 152 20.07 1.29 18.47
N VAL A 153 20.23 -0.03 18.55
CA VAL A 153 20.84 -0.83 17.48
C VAL A 153 20.05 -0.71 16.18
N GLU A 154 18.72 -0.87 16.24
CA GLU A 154 17.84 -0.71 15.07
C GLU A 154 17.97 0.69 14.46
N ASN A 155 17.96 1.74 15.29
CA ASN A 155 18.12 3.11 14.83
C ASN A 155 19.47 3.34 14.12
N THR A 156 20.56 2.73 14.61
CA THR A 156 21.86 2.84 13.92
C THR A 156 21.88 2.14 12.56
N ILE A 157 21.17 1.00 12.42
CA ILE A 157 21.00 0.30 11.13
C ILE A 157 20.17 1.17 10.15
N GLU A 158 19.11 1.83 10.63
CA GLU A 158 18.37 2.79 9.81
C GLU A 158 19.23 3.99 9.40
N ASN A 159 20.01 4.55 10.33
CA ASN A 159 20.95 5.63 10.07
C ASN A 159 22.01 5.26 9.03
N ALA A 160 22.41 3.98 8.93
CA ALA A 160 23.34 3.53 7.90
C ALA A 160 22.81 3.82 6.49
N SER A 161 21.50 3.76 6.28
CA SER A 161 20.86 4.12 5.02
C SER A 161 20.92 5.63 4.74
N LEU A 162 20.90 6.47 5.77
CA LEU A 162 20.95 7.93 5.63
C LEU A 162 22.37 8.42 5.36
N TYR A 163 23.34 7.79 6.00
CA TYR A 163 24.77 8.17 5.90
C TYR A 163 25.59 7.31 4.93
N TYR A 164 24.93 6.58 4.03
CA TYR A 164 25.55 5.61 3.10
C TYR A 164 26.72 6.17 2.29
N ASN A 165 26.74 7.49 2.01
CA ASN A 165 27.78 8.20 1.26
C ASN A 165 28.69 9.08 2.14
N GLN A 166 28.59 8.97 3.46
CA GLN A 166 29.37 9.74 4.43
C GLN A 166 30.21 8.79 5.30
N PRO A 167 31.43 8.42 4.88
CA PRO A 167 32.22 7.33 5.49
C PRO A 167 32.55 7.55 6.96
N GLU A 168 32.79 8.79 7.36
CA GLU A 168 33.13 9.11 8.76
C GLU A 168 31.89 8.98 9.65
N GLU A 169 30.77 9.51 9.21
CA GLU A 169 29.52 9.40 9.95
C GLU A 169 29.03 7.95 10.03
N LEU A 170 29.14 7.22 8.91
CA LEU A 170 28.84 5.79 8.87
C LEU A 170 29.65 5.00 9.90
N LYS A 171 30.95 5.33 10.07
CA LYS A 171 31.83 4.71 11.05
C LYS A 171 31.39 5.05 12.49
N VAL A 172 31.02 6.30 12.75
CA VAL A 172 30.50 6.74 14.06
C VAL A 172 29.24 5.98 14.41
N GLN A 173 28.27 5.90 13.48
CA GLN A 173 26.99 5.18 13.69
C GLN A 173 27.23 3.68 13.91
N HIS A 174 28.14 3.07 13.16
CA HIS A 174 28.50 1.67 13.35
C HIS A 174 29.06 1.40 14.74
N GLU A 175 29.96 2.26 15.26
CA GLU A 175 30.55 2.07 16.58
C GLU A 175 29.53 2.30 17.70
N LEU A 176 28.62 3.27 17.55
CA LEU A 176 27.52 3.48 18.50
C LEU A 176 26.63 2.24 18.61
N GLY A 177 26.20 1.67 17.48
CA GLY A 177 25.39 0.47 17.49
C GLY A 177 26.16 -0.77 17.97
N ARG A 178 27.44 -0.89 17.64
CA ARG A 178 28.31 -1.95 18.13
C ARG A 178 28.40 -1.91 19.67
N GLN A 179 28.56 -0.72 20.26
CA GLN A 179 28.59 -0.56 21.72
C GLN A 179 27.22 -0.92 22.33
N ALA A 180 26.12 -0.52 21.72
CA ALA A 180 24.77 -0.88 22.17
C ALA A 180 24.56 -2.41 22.15
N VAL A 181 25.05 -3.13 21.14
CA VAL A 181 25.02 -4.60 21.09
C VAL A 181 25.81 -5.21 22.25
N ILE A 182 27.01 -4.71 22.54
CA ILE A 182 27.86 -5.19 23.64
C ILE A 182 27.16 -4.98 25.00
N ASP A 183 26.59 -3.79 25.20
CA ASP A 183 25.94 -3.45 26.46
C ASP A 183 24.64 -4.26 26.68
N ALA A 184 23.88 -4.52 25.62
CA ALA A 184 22.72 -5.39 25.67
C ALA A 184 23.11 -6.83 25.99
N ALA A 185 24.12 -7.38 25.29
CA ALA A 185 24.63 -8.73 25.51
C ALA A 185 25.14 -8.93 26.95
N LYS A 186 25.87 -7.94 27.47
CA LYS A 186 26.35 -7.97 28.87
C LYS A 186 25.22 -8.06 29.87
N ARG A 187 24.10 -7.36 29.65
CA ARG A 187 22.92 -7.43 30.53
C ARG A 187 22.18 -8.74 30.41
N GLU A 188 22.21 -9.35 29.23
CA GLU A 188 21.63 -10.68 28.98
C GLU A 188 22.56 -11.82 29.44
N GLY A 189 23.79 -11.54 29.84
CA GLY A 189 24.78 -12.54 30.20
C GLY A 189 25.35 -13.29 29.01
N ILE A 190 25.33 -12.67 27.84
CA ILE A 190 25.87 -13.21 26.59
C ILE A 190 27.33 -12.75 26.44
N ASP A 191 28.25 -13.68 26.26
CA ASP A 191 29.67 -13.42 26.07
C ASP A 191 30.31 -14.39 25.04
N GLY A 192 31.63 -14.32 24.89
CA GLY A 192 32.41 -15.24 24.07
C GLY A 192 31.95 -15.30 22.61
N GLU A 193 31.73 -16.50 22.11
CA GLU A 193 31.37 -16.79 20.71
C GLU A 193 29.99 -16.21 20.36
N ALA A 194 29.00 -16.35 21.25
CA ALA A 194 27.65 -15.83 21.02
C ALA A 194 27.61 -14.30 20.89
N LEU A 195 28.45 -13.58 21.65
CA LEU A 195 28.63 -12.13 21.45
C LEU A 195 29.28 -11.83 20.10
N GLY A 196 30.28 -12.64 19.71
CA GLY A 196 30.93 -12.52 18.40
C GLY A 196 29.94 -12.64 17.25
N GLU A 197 29.10 -13.66 17.26
CA GLU A 197 28.03 -13.86 16.27
C GLU A 197 27.04 -12.71 16.23
N ARG A 198 26.59 -12.21 17.38
CA ARG A 198 25.66 -11.09 17.47
C ARG A 198 26.27 -9.80 16.91
N LEU A 199 27.54 -9.54 17.18
CA LEU A 199 28.28 -8.40 16.60
C LEU A 199 28.47 -8.54 15.10
N GLN A 200 28.72 -9.74 14.60
CA GLN A 200 28.84 -9.99 13.17
C GLN A 200 27.50 -9.80 12.45
N THR A 201 26.41 -10.31 13.00
CA THR A 201 25.05 -10.10 12.46
C THR A 201 24.67 -8.64 12.43
N TYR A 202 24.94 -7.88 13.52
CA TYR A 202 24.77 -6.43 13.54
C TYR A 202 25.58 -5.75 12.43
N THR A 203 26.88 -6.05 12.35
CA THR A 203 27.77 -5.45 11.36
C THR A 203 27.29 -5.71 9.94
N SER A 204 26.87 -6.96 9.66
CA SER A 204 26.31 -7.34 8.36
C SER A 204 25.03 -6.55 8.04
N GLY A 205 24.09 -6.50 8.95
CA GLY A 205 22.84 -5.76 8.79
C GLY A 205 23.06 -4.25 8.58
N PHE A 206 23.98 -3.66 9.35
CA PHE A 206 24.37 -2.26 9.24
C PHE A 206 24.92 -1.92 7.85
N TYR A 207 25.96 -2.64 7.39
CA TYR A 207 26.55 -2.38 6.08
C TYR A 207 25.62 -2.81 4.93
N ALA A 208 24.79 -3.83 5.12
CA ALA A 208 23.80 -4.20 4.14
C ALA A 208 22.79 -3.07 3.87
N SER A 209 22.36 -2.35 4.92
CA SER A 209 21.47 -1.19 4.79
C SER A 209 22.12 -0.06 3.97
N ALA A 210 23.36 0.29 4.27
CA ALA A 210 24.12 1.32 3.53
C ALA A 210 24.35 0.94 2.06
N VAL A 211 24.73 -0.32 1.81
CA VAL A 211 24.98 -0.84 0.45
C VAL A 211 23.68 -0.90 -0.35
N ALA A 212 22.59 -1.35 0.25
CA ALA A 212 21.27 -1.38 -0.41
C ALA A 212 20.87 0.00 -0.89
N THR A 213 20.98 1.02 -0.03
CA THR A 213 20.72 2.42 -0.42
C THR A 213 21.65 2.90 -1.54
N SER A 214 22.93 2.51 -1.50
CA SER A 214 23.89 2.84 -2.58
C SER A 214 23.47 2.21 -3.92
N ILE A 215 22.94 0.98 -3.89
CA ILE A 215 22.43 0.29 -5.10
C ILE A 215 21.18 1.02 -5.64
N ASP A 216 20.28 1.45 -4.78
CA ASP A 216 19.09 2.19 -5.20
C ASP A 216 19.44 3.51 -5.90
N LYS A 217 20.53 4.18 -5.49
CA LYS A 217 21.03 5.41 -6.14
C LYS A 217 21.66 5.17 -7.49
N GLY A 218 22.26 4.00 -7.73
CA GLY A 218 22.83 3.66 -9.03
C GLY A 218 23.75 2.45 -8.99
N TYR A 219 23.84 1.74 -10.13
CA TYR A 219 24.66 0.54 -10.26
C TYR A 219 26.14 0.77 -9.90
N ALA A 220 26.75 1.83 -10.46
CA ALA A 220 28.17 2.10 -10.23
C ALA A 220 28.49 2.39 -8.77
N GLN A 221 27.62 3.18 -8.10
CA GLN A 221 27.76 3.53 -6.71
C GLN A 221 27.50 2.31 -5.82
N GLY A 222 26.44 1.55 -6.10
CA GLY A 222 26.13 0.30 -5.42
C GLY A 222 27.21 -0.74 -5.53
N LYS A 223 27.81 -0.88 -6.73
CA LYS A 223 28.94 -1.79 -6.95
C LYS A 223 30.15 -1.41 -6.11
N ALA A 224 30.54 -0.14 -6.10
CA ALA A 224 31.67 0.34 -5.32
C ALA A 224 31.45 0.12 -3.81
N ALA A 225 30.23 0.39 -3.31
CA ALA A 225 29.87 0.15 -1.91
C ALA A 225 29.90 -1.34 -1.55
N LEU A 226 29.36 -2.21 -2.41
CA LEU A 226 29.34 -3.66 -2.21
C LEU A 226 30.74 -4.25 -2.22
N ASP A 227 31.61 -3.86 -3.17
CA ASP A 227 32.98 -4.34 -3.26
C ASP A 227 33.76 -3.93 -2.00
N LYS A 228 33.62 -2.68 -1.53
CA LYS A 228 34.25 -2.21 -0.29
C LYS A 228 33.78 -3.00 0.94
N ALA A 229 32.49 -3.26 1.07
CA ALA A 229 31.92 -4.01 2.20
C ALA A 229 32.36 -5.49 2.17
N ARG A 230 32.49 -6.09 0.96
CA ARG A 230 33.01 -7.45 0.75
C ARG A 230 34.49 -7.54 1.14
N ASP A 231 35.34 -6.64 0.66
CA ASP A 231 36.76 -6.62 0.95
C ASP A 231 37.02 -6.38 2.45
N GLY A 232 36.19 -5.57 3.09
CA GLY A 232 36.17 -5.35 4.54
C GLY A 232 35.63 -6.51 5.36
N LYS A 233 35.11 -7.58 4.73
CA LYS A 233 34.47 -8.73 5.40
C LYS A 233 33.30 -8.28 6.33
N GLN A 234 32.60 -7.25 5.92
CA GLN A 234 31.53 -6.60 6.71
C GLN A 234 30.16 -7.23 6.50
N LEU A 235 30.02 -8.14 5.52
CA LEU A 235 28.77 -8.77 5.15
C LEU A 235 28.80 -10.27 5.37
N GLU A 236 27.73 -10.82 5.91
CA GLU A 236 27.49 -12.26 5.96
C GLU A 236 27.04 -12.80 4.61
N GLY A 237 27.25 -14.10 4.38
CA GLY A 237 26.94 -14.74 3.11
C GLY A 237 25.50 -14.55 2.62
N PRO A 238 24.48 -14.62 3.48
CA PRO A 238 23.08 -14.36 3.08
C PRO A 238 22.84 -12.93 2.58
N ASP A 239 23.37 -11.93 3.30
CA ASP A 239 23.20 -10.52 2.94
C ASP A 239 24.00 -10.17 1.68
N LEU A 240 25.22 -10.68 1.56
CA LEU A 240 26.02 -10.53 0.35
C LEU A 240 25.27 -11.02 -0.90
N ARG A 241 24.69 -12.23 -0.85
CA ARG A 241 23.92 -12.78 -1.98
C ARG A 241 22.69 -11.96 -2.33
N LYS A 242 21.98 -11.41 -1.31
CA LYS A 242 20.83 -10.52 -1.55
C LYS A 242 21.24 -9.25 -2.27
N LEU A 243 22.33 -8.63 -1.81
CA LEU A 243 22.87 -7.41 -2.39
C LEU A 243 23.41 -7.61 -3.81
N GLU A 244 24.10 -8.73 -4.06
CA GLU A 244 24.57 -9.10 -5.41
C GLU A 244 23.40 -9.24 -6.39
N LYS A 245 22.30 -9.88 -5.95
CA LYS A 245 21.09 -10.01 -6.76
C LYS A 245 20.42 -8.66 -7.01
N ALA A 246 20.36 -7.80 -5.99
CA ALA A 246 19.80 -6.45 -6.12
C ALA A 246 20.65 -5.59 -7.08
N LEU A 247 21.97 -5.66 -6.96
CA LEU A 247 22.90 -4.96 -7.83
C LEU A 247 22.77 -5.40 -9.30
N GLU A 248 22.64 -6.71 -9.55
CA GLU A 248 22.44 -7.23 -10.90
C GLU A 248 21.09 -6.78 -11.49
N ALA A 249 20.02 -6.73 -10.66
CA ALA A 249 18.75 -6.20 -11.08
C ALA A 249 18.84 -4.71 -11.44
N LYS A 250 19.57 -3.91 -10.65
CA LYS A 250 19.80 -2.49 -10.92
C LYS A 250 20.59 -2.29 -12.21
N ARG A 251 21.66 -3.08 -12.44
CA ARG A 251 22.43 -3.06 -13.68
C ARG A 251 21.53 -3.27 -14.91
N LYS A 252 20.66 -4.29 -14.84
CA LYS A 252 19.72 -4.60 -15.94
C LYS A 252 18.71 -3.48 -16.17
N SER A 253 18.22 -2.86 -15.10
CA SER A 253 17.30 -1.73 -15.19
C SER A 253 17.96 -0.54 -15.88
N GLU A 254 19.15 -0.13 -15.44
CA GLU A 254 19.89 1.00 -16.03
C GLU A 254 20.29 0.73 -17.48
N GLU A 255 20.73 -0.50 -17.80
CA GLU A 255 21.00 -0.91 -19.18
C GLU A 255 19.74 -0.79 -20.04
N THR A 256 18.59 -1.22 -19.54
CA THR A 256 17.31 -1.14 -20.25
C THR A 256 16.89 0.32 -20.45
N GLU A 257 17.01 1.16 -19.43
CA GLU A 257 16.70 2.59 -19.51
C GLU A 257 17.64 3.32 -20.50
N SER A 258 18.94 3.02 -20.45
CA SER A 258 19.91 3.58 -21.39
C SER A 258 19.63 3.14 -22.83
N ASN A 259 19.32 1.86 -23.03
CA ASN A 259 18.95 1.35 -24.35
C ASN A 259 17.63 1.98 -24.85
N ALA A 260 16.65 2.17 -23.98
CA ALA A 260 15.40 2.86 -24.32
C ALA A 260 15.63 4.33 -24.71
N ALA A 261 16.44 5.07 -23.94
CA ALA A 261 16.80 6.45 -24.26
C ALA A 261 17.55 6.55 -25.61
N THR A 262 18.49 5.64 -25.86
CA THR A 262 19.22 5.55 -27.13
C THR A 262 18.27 5.21 -28.28
N ALA A 263 17.37 4.26 -28.08
CA ALA A 263 16.37 3.88 -29.09
C ALA A 263 15.45 5.04 -29.43
N ILE A 264 14.98 5.82 -28.41
CA ILE A 264 14.16 7.02 -28.62
C ILE A 264 14.90 8.07 -29.46
N THR A 265 16.17 8.28 -29.19
CA THR A 265 17.00 9.23 -29.98
C THR A 265 17.17 8.75 -31.41
N MET A 266 17.52 7.47 -31.59
CA MET A 266 17.70 6.87 -32.91
C MET A 266 16.40 6.85 -33.72
N TYR A 267 15.27 6.47 -33.11
CA TYR A 267 14.00 6.46 -33.84
C TYR A 267 13.60 7.85 -34.31
N ARG A 268 13.79 8.88 -33.48
CA ARG A 268 13.50 10.28 -33.88
C ARG A 268 14.36 10.74 -35.06
N ASP A 269 15.63 10.38 -35.02
CA ASP A 269 16.56 10.71 -36.10
C ASP A 269 16.16 10.00 -37.42
N ILE A 270 15.83 8.71 -37.35
CA ILE A 270 15.37 7.95 -38.51
C ILE A 270 14.01 8.47 -39.02
N TYR A 271 13.04 8.67 -38.11
CA TYR A 271 11.71 9.15 -38.47
C TYR A 271 11.75 10.54 -39.18
N ASN A 272 12.63 11.42 -38.71
CA ASN A 272 12.78 12.75 -39.29
C ASN A 272 13.55 12.75 -40.64
N LYS A 273 14.36 11.76 -40.94
CA LYS A 273 15.18 11.66 -42.15
C LYS A 273 14.54 10.84 -43.25
N ALA A 274 13.73 9.85 -42.88
CA ALA A 274 13.08 8.94 -43.82
C ALA A 274 11.90 9.65 -44.53
N ALA A 275 11.78 9.48 -45.81
CA ALA A 275 10.66 10.01 -46.59
C ALA A 275 9.36 9.22 -46.29
N ASP A 276 9.47 7.95 -45.99
CA ASP A 276 8.33 7.07 -45.70
C ASP A 276 8.70 5.92 -44.72
N GLN A 277 7.70 5.12 -44.38
CA GLN A 277 7.86 3.96 -43.46
C GLN A 277 8.84 2.92 -44.04
N THR A 278 8.91 2.74 -45.34
CA THR A 278 9.76 1.71 -45.99
C THR A 278 11.22 2.11 -45.83
N GLU A 279 11.56 3.33 -46.15
CA GLU A 279 12.91 3.86 -45.97
C GLU A 279 13.34 3.89 -44.51
N ALA A 280 12.41 4.23 -43.59
CA ALA A 280 12.68 4.15 -42.15
C ALA A 280 13.03 2.75 -41.72
N MET A 281 12.32 1.73 -42.20
CA MET A 281 12.61 0.32 -41.87
C MET A 281 13.94 -0.15 -42.45
N GLU A 282 14.34 0.27 -43.65
CA GLU A 282 15.66 0.01 -44.23
C GLU A 282 16.79 0.64 -43.40
N MET A 283 16.58 1.84 -42.85
CA MET A 283 17.54 2.46 -41.94
C MET A 283 17.68 1.66 -40.64
N VAL A 284 16.59 1.14 -40.10
CA VAL A 284 16.60 0.31 -38.89
C VAL A 284 17.38 -0.98 -39.07
N GLU A 285 17.31 -1.60 -40.27
CA GLU A 285 18.06 -2.85 -40.56
C GLU A 285 19.59 -2.68 -40.49
N LYS A 286 20.10 -1.44 -40.52
CA LYS A 286 21.52 -1.13 -40.34
C LYS A 286 21.97 -1.13 -38.88
N ILE A 287 21.04 -1.21 -37.92
CA ILE A 287 21.36 -1.25 -36.48
C ILE A 287 21.88 -2.63 -36.12
N GLN A 288 23.14 -2.70 -35.71
CA GLN A 288 23.80 -3.97 -35.38
C GLN A 288 23.39 -4.56 -34.03
N ASP A 289 23.06 -3.71 -33.04
CA ASP A 289 22.62 -4.16 -31.71
C ASP A 289 21.18 -4.71 -31.77
N PRO A 290 20.97 -6.00 -31.46
CA PRO A 290 19.64 -6.63 -31.56
C PRO A 290 18.60 -6.02 -30.62
N LYS A 291 19.02 -5.52 -29.45
CA LYS A 291 18.11 -4.89 -28.47
C LYS A 291 17.66 -3.53 -28.97
N LEU A 292 18.61 -2.70 -29.42
CA LEU A 292 18.32 -1.39 -30.03
C LEU A 292 17.52 -1.54 -31.32
N TYR A 293 17.88 -2.47 -32.21
CA TYR A 293 17.12 -2.79 -33.41
C TYR A 293 15.63 -3.04 -33.09
N LYS A 294 15.37 -3.95 -32.14
CA LYS A 294 13.99 -4.29 -31.75
C LYS A 294 13.24 -3.09 -31.15
N ALA A 295 13.92 -2.32 -30.29
CA ALA A 295 13.31 -1.16 -29.64
C ALA A 295 12.97 -0.07 -30.66
N VAL A 296 13.92 0.33 -31.50
CA VAL A 296 13.73 1.35 -32.53
C VAL A 296 12.65 0.95 -33.54
N ARG A 297 12.67 -0.31 -33.98
CA ARG A 297 11.67 -0.85 -34.89
C ARG A 297 10.24 -0.79 -34.32
N ASN A 298 10.09 -1.12 -33.05
CA ASN A 298 8.79 -1.06 -32.38
C ASN A 298 8.30 0.38 -32.25
N GLU A 299 9.15 1.31 -31.83
CA GLU A 299 8.82 2.73 -31.73
C GLU A 299 8.38 3.32 -33.07
N LEU A 300 9.14 3.06 -34.14
CA LEU A 300 8.77 3.50 -35.48
C LEU A 300 7.43 2.94 -35.94
N ARG A 301 7.19 1.62 -35.73
CA ARG A 301 5.91 1.02 -36.07
C ARG A 301 4.75 1.65 -35.32
N THR A 302 4.92 1.88 -34.03
CA THR A 302 3.90 2.53 -33.20
C THR A 302 3.63 3.94 -33.70
N ARG A 303 4.68 4.71 -34.02
CA ARG A 303 4.53 6.08 -34.50
C ARG A 303 3.83 6.14 -35.86
N TYR A 304 4.25 5.33 -36.84
CA TYR A 304 3.59 5.30 -38.15
C TYR A 304 2.15 4.80 -38.06
N ALA A 305 1.84 3.87 -37.15
CA ALA A 305 0.46 3.44 -36.91
C ALA A 305 -0.38 4.58 -36.32
N GLN A 306 0.18 5.38 -35.41
CA GLN A 306 -0.48 6.55 -34.84
C GLN A 306 -0.68 7.64 -35.88
N ASP A 307 0.32 7.96 -36.70
CA ASP A 307 0.20 8.95 -37.79
C ASP A 307 -0.90 8.54 -38.78
N LYS A 308 -0.99 7.25 -39.11
CA LYS A 308 -2.07 6.73 -39.95
C LYS A 308 -3.44 6.86 -39.31
N GLN A 309 -3.54 6.63 -38.00
CA GLN A 309 -4.77 6.82 -37.25
C GLN A 309 -5.15 8.30 -37.19
N ASP A 310 -4.19 9.19 -36.92
CA ASP A 310 -4.40 10.63 -36.86
C ASP A 310 -4.85 11.16 -38.24
N GLN A 311 -4.24 10.67 -39.34
CA GLN A 311 -4.69 10.97 -40.69
C GLN A 311 -6.12 10.47 -40.96
N THR A 312 -6.47 9.30 -40.48
CA THR A 312 -7.84 8.76 -40.62
C THR A 312 -8.86 9.61 -39.89
N VAL A 313 -8.55 10.02 -38.65
CA VAL A 313 -9.41 10.89 -37.84
C VAL A 313 -9.53 12.30 -38.50
N ALA A 314 -8.41 12.85 -38.96
CA ALA A 314 -8.42 14.13 -39.65
C ALA A 314 -9.20 14.08 -40.97
N ALA A 315 -9.11 12.97 -41.71
CA ALA A 315 -9.89 12.77 -42.92
C ALA A 315 -11.39 12.60 -42.65
N ALA A 316 -11.76 11.95 -41.52
CA ALA A 316 -13.16 11.84 -41.11
C ALA A 316 -13.74 13.23 -40.73
N ALA A 317 -13.02 14.02 -39.92
CA ALA A 317 -13.45 15.35 -39.57
C ALA A 317 -13.59 16.27 -40.78
N ALA A 318 -12.59 16.24 -41.69
CA ALA A 318 -12.66 17.01 -42.93
C ALA A 318 -13.81 16.56 -43.87
N TRP A 319 -14.19 15.27 -43.76
CA TRP A 319 -15.34 14.76 -44.49
C TRP A 319 -16.66 15.27 -43.91
N ASP A 320 -16.80 15.29 -42.60
CA ASP A 320 -17.97 15.89 -41.92
C ASP A 320 -18.12 17.37 -42.30
N ASP A 321 -17.02 18.14 -42.31
CA ASP A 321 -17.03 19.54 -42.77
C ASP A 321 -17.45 19.65 -44.23
N ALA A 322 -17.04 18.72 -45.12
CA ALA A 322 -17.45 18.71 -46.52
C ALA A 322 -18.94 18.37 -46.68
N GLU A 323 -19.45 17.42 -45.88
CA GLU A 323 -20.87 17.10 -45.83
C GLU A 323 -21.69 18.31 -45.34
N ASP A 324 -21.25 19.01 -44.29
CA ASP A 324 -21.89 20.20 -43.77
C ASP A 324 -21.87 21.34 -44.80
N HIS A 325 -20.76 21.53 -45.56
CA HIS A 325 -20.68 22.53 -46.64
C HIS A 325 -21.75 22.27 -47.70
N VAL A 326 -21.89 21.04 -48.15
CA VAL A 326 -22.91 20.65 -49.16
C VAL A 326 -24.32 20.77 -48.59
N TYR A 327 -24.53 20.43 -47.31
CA TYR A 327 -25.78 20.57 -46.62
C TYR A 327 -26.25 22.05 -46.52
N MET A 328 -25.32 22.97 -46.31
CA MET A 328 -25.58 24.40 -46.26
C MET A 328 -25.77 25.03 -47.64
N GLY A 329 -25.79 24.23 -48.70
CA GLY A 329 -26.05 24.68 -50.06
C GLY A 329 -24.78 24.98 -50.88
N GLY A 330 -23.60 24.61 -50.35
CA GLY A 330 -22.34 24.67 -51.11
C GLY A 330 -22.29 23.59 -52.18
N ASN A 331 -21.33 23.77 -53.13
CA ASN A 331 -21.17 22.81 -54.25
C ASN A 331 -19.99 21.86 -53.94
N ALA A 332 -20.23 20.56 -53.96
CA ALA A 332 -19.20 19.54 -53.74
C ALA A 332 -18.00 19.67 -54.69
N LEU A 333 -18.25 20.08 -55.97
CA LEU A 333 -17.21 20.25 -56.98
C LEU A 333 -16.30 21.46 -56.69
N THR A 334 -16.79 22.48 -55.98
CA THR A 334 -16.02 23.66 -55.64
C THR A 334 -15.36 23.58 -54.29
N PHE A 335 -15.68 22.60 -53.46
CA PHE A 335 -15.17 22.43 -52.11
C PHE A 335 -13.63 22.49 -52.03
N GLN A 336 -12.93 21.87 -52.99
CA GLN A 336 -11.46 21.91 -53.08
C GLN A 336 -10.86 23.29 -53.21
N PHE A 337 -11.60 24.23 -53.85
CA PHE A 337 -11.15 25.59 -54.06
C PHE A 337 -11.56 26.51 -52.91
N GLU A 338 -12.68 26.23 -52.29
CA GLU A 338 -13.23 27.01 -51.19
C GLU A 338 -12.61 26.63 -49.85
N ASN A 339 -12.23 25.34 -49.68
CA ASN A 339 -11.66 24.78 -48.44
C ASN A 339 -10.41 23.92 -48.72
N PRO A 340 -9.33 24.49 -49.29
CA PRO A 340 -8.17 23.69 -49.74
C PRO A 340 -7.48 22.92 -48.61
N GLU A 341 -7.42 23.50 -47.39
CA GLU A 341 -6.80 22.80 -46.23
C GLU A 341 -7.60 21.61 -45.76
N LEU A 342 -8.92 21.64 -45.77
CA LEU A 342 -9.77 20.52 -45.45
C LEU A 342 -9.73 19.46 -46.55
N TYR A 343 -9.74 19.90 -47.83
CA TYR A 343 -9.62 19.00 -48.96
C TYR A 343 -8.32 18.18 -48.92
N GLU A 344 -7.18 18.79 -48.58
CA GLU A 344 -5.91 18.05 -48.45
C GLU A 344 -5.93 16.96 -47.37
N ARG A 345 -6.72 17.12 -46.33
CA ARG A 345 -6.88 16.11 -45.26
C ARG A 345 -7.74 14.91 -45.67
N LEU A 346 -8.55 15.04 -46.71
CA LEU A 346 -9.44 13.97 -47.16
C LEU A 346 -8.67 12.77 -47.73
N SER A 347 -9.19 11.59 -47.50
CA SER A 347 -8.68 10.36 -48.12
C SER A 347 -8.89 10.39 -49.65
N PRO A 348 -8.09 9.67 -50.43
CA PRO A 348 -8.25 9.60 -51.89
C PRO A 348 -9.68 9.20 -52.33
N SER A 349 -10.34 8.31 -51.61
CA SER A 349 -11.71 7.91 -51.92
C SER A 349 -12.75 9.02 -51.64
N GLN A 350 -12.53 9.84 -50.62
CA GLN A 350 -13.37 10.98 -50.29
C GLN A 350 -13.17 12.10 -51.33
N LYS A 351 -11.90 12.39 -51.70
CA LYS A 351 -11.59 13.34 -52.79
C LYS A 351 -12.30 12.96 -54.08
N ALA A 352 -12.21 11.70 -54.48
CA ALA A 352 -12.89 11.21 -55.66
C ALA A 352 -14.43 11.39 -55.63
N LYS A 353 -15.07 11.22 -54.47
CA LYS A 353 -16.51 11.47 -54.30
C LYS A 353 -16.89 12.95 -54.48
N LEU A 354 -16.04 13.85 -53.97
CA LEU A 354 -16.23 15.31 -54.16
C LEU A 354 -16.04 15.69 -55.63
N GLU A 355 -15.00 15.17 -56.27
CA GLU A 355 -14.66 15.47 -57.68
C GLU A 355 -15.72 14.93 -58.67
N THR A 356 -16.41 13.85 -58.31
CA THR A 356 -17.50 13.28 -59.14
C THR A 356 -18.87 13.92 -58.83
N GLY A 357 -18.96 14.76 -57.80
CA GLY A 357 -20.24 15.34 -57.36
C GLY A 357 -21.18 14.29 -56.73
N GLU A 358 -20.67 13.13 -56.36
CA GLU A 358 -21.49 12.05 -55.77
C GLU A 358 -21.80 12.28 -54.25
N LEU A 359 -21.30 13.36 -53.66
CA LEU A 359 -21.61 13.71 -52.29
C LEU A 359 -23.02 14.27 -52.21
N THR A 360 -23.92 13.48 -51.72
CA THR A 360 -25.26 13.91 -51.31
C THR A 360 -25.37 13.74 -49.80
N VAL A 361 -25.56 14.83 -49.10
CA VAL A 361 -25.78 14.79 -47.63
C VAL A 361 -27.23 14.46 -47.37
N THR A 362 -27.47 13.57 -46.39
CA THR A 362 -28.81 13.22 -46.01
C THR A 362 -29.48 14.36 -45.27
N ASP A 363 -30.60 14.83 -45.77
CA ASP A 363 -31.47 15.78 -45.07
C ASP A 363 -32.06 15.12 -43.82
N PRO A 364 -31.74 15.60 -42.61
CA PRO A 364 -32.23 15.02 -41.36
C PRO A 364 -33.76 14.99 -41.29
N MET A 365 -34.45 15.95 -41.88
CA MET A 365 -35.93 16.00 -41.89
C MET A 365 -36.47 14.91 -42.81
N VAL A 366 -35.87 14.69 -43.95
CA VAL A 366 -36.25 13.61 -44.88
C VAL A 366 -36.00 12.26 -44.23
N MET A 367 -34.84 12.06 -43.60
CA MET A 367 -34.52 10.82 -42.90
C MET A 367 -35.49 10.54 -41.73
N THR A 368 -35.79 11.59 -40.94
CA THR A 368 -36.75 11.48 -39.85
C THR A 368 -38.16 11.10 -40.36
N ASN A 369 -38.59 11.74 -41.44
CA ASN A 369 -39.90 11.46 -42.08
C ASN A 369 -39.97 10.01 -42.57
N ILE A 370 -38.88 9.50 -43.17
CA ILE A 370 -38.82 8.12 -43.65
C ILE A 370 -38.83 7.12 -42.46
N ARG A 371 -38.09 7.40 -41.40
CA ARG A 371 -38.12 6.57 -40.19
C ARG A 371 -39.46 6.56 -39.47
N MET A 372 -40.26 7.60 -39.63
CA MET A 372 -41.63 7.68 -39.04
C MET A 372 -42.72 7.05 -39.95
N MET A 373 -42.36 6.60 -41.16
CA MET A 373 -43.32 5.93 -42.04
C MET A 373 -43.84 4.63 -41.45
N SER A 374 -45.11 4.37 -41.67
CA SER A 374 -45.68 3.06 -41.38
C SER A 374 -45.08 1.98 -42.30
N LEU A 375 -45.13 0.72 -41.90
CA LEU A 375 -44.63 -0.41 -42.70
C LEU A 375 -45.21 -0.41 -44.14
N ASP A 376 -46.48 -0.08 -44.30
CA ASP A 376 -47.14 -0.02 -45.61
C ASP A 376 -46.70 1.20 -46.44
N GLN A 377 -46.36 2.32 -45.78
CA GLN A 377 -45.75 3.47 -46.44
C GLN A 377 -44.30 3.16 -46.89
N LEU A 378 -43.52 2.51 -46.00
CA LEU A 378 -42.13 2.12 -46.32
C LEU A 378 -42.09 1.13 -47.51
N LYS A 379 -42.99 0.15 -47.56
CA LYS A 379 -43.09 -0.78 -48.70
C LYS A 379 -43.35 -0.10 -50.05
N ARG A 380 -44.10 1.02 -50.02
CA ARG A 380 -44.46 1.77 -51.23
C ARG A 380 -43.49 2.94 -51.50
N LEU A 381 -42.49 3.17 -50.66
CA LEU A 381 -41.59 4.30 -50.80
C LEU A 381 -40.78 4.21 -52.10
N ASP A 382 -40.82 5.25 -52.90
CA ASP A 382 -39.99 5.40 -54.09
C ASP A 382 -38.73 6.21 -53.70
N LEU A 383 -37.58 5.55 -53.50
CA LEU A 383 -36.32 6.17 -53.11
C LEU A 383 -35.71 7.05 -54.20
N SER A 384 -36.17 6.93 -55.46
CA SER A 384 -35.69 7.79 -56.57
C SER A 384 -36.01 9.26 -56.33
N GLN A 385 -37.12 9.56 -55.65
CA GLN A 385 -37.60 10.89 -55.34
C GLN A 385 -36.72 11.57 -54.30
N TYR A 386 -35.93 10.79 -53.54
CA TYR A 386 -35.06 11.28 -52.47
C TYR A 386 -33.58 11.23 -52.88
N SER A 387 -33.28 11.09 -54.17
CA SER A 387 -31.90 10.94 -54.68
C SER A 387 -30.99 12.14 -54.36
N GLN A 388 -31.54 13.33 -54.16
CA GLN A 388 -30.82 14.55 -53.83
C GLN A 388 -30.88 14.90 -52.32
N SER A 389 -31.73 14.21 -51.58
CA SER A 389 -31.95 14.48 -50.15
C SER A 389 -31.48 13.37 -49.22
N LEU A 390 -30.95 12.28 -49.76
CA LEU A 390 -30.42 11.16 -49.01
C LEU A 390 -29.04 10.76 -49.54
N SER A 391 -28.09 10.58 -48.64
CA SER A 391 -26.79 10.00 -48.97
C SER A 391 -26.94 8.61 -49.65
N LEU A 392 -25.94 8.22 -50.43
CA LEU A 392 -25.91 6.89 -51.04
C LEU A 392 -25.98 5.76 -49.99
N ALA A 393 -25.33 5.96 -48.84
CA ALA A 393 -25.31 5.04 -47.72
C ALA A 393 -26.72 4.89 -47.12
N ASP A 394 -27.41 6.00 -46.85
CA ASP A 394 -28.74 6.01 -46.27
C ASP A 394 -29.78 5.49 -47.28
N ARG A 395 -29.64 5.80 -48.54
CA ARG A 395 -30.50 5.18 -49.61
C ARG A 395 -30.38 3.68 -49.62
N LYS A 396 -29.15 3.14 -49.50
CA LYS A 396 -28.93 1.68 -49.41
C LYS A 396 -29.52 1.10 -48.12
N ALA A 397 -29.33 1.76 -46.96
CA ALA A 397 -29.87 1.31 -45.72
C ALA A 397 -31.43 1.31 -45.73
N ILE A 398 -32.04 2.38 -46.27
CA ILE A 398 -33.51 2.44 -46.40
C ILE A 398 -34.02 1.42 -47.42
N GLN A 399 -33.28 1.17 -48.53
CA GLN A 399 -33.65 0.14 -49.48
C GLN A 399 -33.63 -1.25 -48.81
N GLN A 400 -32.61 -1.55 -48.03
CA GLN A 400 -32.55 -2.78 -47.24
C GLN A 400 -33.74 -2.90 -46.27
N MET A 401 -34.07 -1.83 -45.53
CA MET A 401 -35.22 -1.78 -44.63
C MET A 401 -36.53 -2.04 -45.39
N LYS A 402 -36.67 -1.48 -46.61
CA LYS A 402 -37.80 -1.70 -47.48
C LYS A 402 -37.87 -3.17 -47.97
N ASP A 403 -36.78 -3.74 -48.38
CA ASP A 403 -36.68 -5.13 -48.82
C ASP A 403 -37.02 -6.10 -47.68
N ASP A 404 -36.45 -5.87 -46.47
CA ASP A 404 -36.75 -6.61 -45.24
C ASP A 404 -38.30 -6.52 -44.88
N ALA A 405 -38.86 -5.31 -45.08
CA ALA A 405 -40.28 -5.11 -44.87
C ALA A 405 -41.17 -5.87 -45.89
N LEU A 406 -40.72 -5.94 -47.16
CA LEU A 406 -41.42 -6.69 -48.23
C LEU A 406 -41.35 -8.20 -48.00
N GLU A 407 -40.19 -8.68 -47.47
CA GLU A 407 -39.95 -10.09 -47.15
C GLU A 407 -40.55 -10.53 -45.82
N GLY A 408 -41.18 -9.61 -45.05
CA GLY A 408 -41.74 -9.93 -43.76
C GLY A 408 -40.70 -10.18 -42.63
N LYS A 409 -39.45 -9.81 -42.87
CA LYS A 409 -38.32 -9.93 -41.92
C LYS A 409 -38.17 -8.71 -41.02
N PHE A 410 -39.05 -7.74 -41.12
CA PHE A 410 -38.95 -6.52 -40.37
C PHE A 410 -39.21 -6.80 -38.87
N ASP A 411 -38.23 -6.57 -38.05
CA ASP A 411 -38.30 -6.81 -36.62
C ASP A 411 -39.24 -5.81 -35.95
N ALA A 412 -40.27 -6.32 -35.21
CA ALA A 412 -41.23 -5.49 -34.50
C ALA A 412 -40.58 -4.64 -33.40
N SER A 413 -39.35 -4.91 -33.00
CA SER A 413 -38.61 -4.11 -32.02
C SER A 413 -38.30 -2.71 -32.56
N LEU A 414 -38.02 -2.55 -33.83
CA LEU A 414 -37.73 -1.26 -34.47
C LEU A 414 -38.99 -0.39 -34.57
N GLN A 415 -40.20 -0.98 -34.64
CA GLN A 415 -41.47 -0.22 -34.57
C GLN A 415 -41.74 0.32 -33.16
N THR A 416 -41.29 -0.40 -32.14
CA THR A 416 -41.45 0.03 -30.75
C THR A 416 -40.50 1.20 -30.46
N GLU A 417 -39.25 1.12 -30.88
CA GLU A 417 -38.27 2.22 -30.74
C GLU A 417 -38.70 3.49 -31.53
N ALA A 418 -39.22 3.32 -32.73
CA ALA A 418 -39.73 4.44 -33.53
C ALA A 418 -41.02 5.05 -32.90
N ALA A 419 -41.88 4.24 -32.30
CA ALA A 419 -43.08 4.71 -31.59
C ALA A 419 -42.70 5.40 -30.27
N GLU A 420 -41.72 4.88 -29.53
CA GLU A 420 -41.21 5.52 -28.33
C GLU A 420 -40.48 6.82 -28.64
N PHE A 421 -39.65 6.88 -29.69
CA PHE A 421 -39.05 8.10 -30.16
C PHE A 421 -40.07 9.14 -30.63
N LYS A 422 -41.12 8.70 -31.33
CA LYS A 422 -42.22 9.57 -31.72
C LYS A 422 -42.98 10.13 -30.51
N ALA A 423 -43.24 9.30 -29.52
CA ALA A 423 -43.88 9.73 -28.27
C ALA A 423 -43.01 10.72 -27.51
N PHE A 424 -41.69 10.48 -27.46
CA PHE A 424 -40.69 11.36 -26.85
C PHE A 424 -40.60 12.69 -27.60
N SER A 425 -40.49 12.67 -28.93
CA SER A 425 -40.39 13.86 -29.75
C SER A 425 -41.64 14.74 -29.69
N LEU A 426 -42.81 14.14 -29.74
CA LEU A 426 -44.07 14.88 -29.56
C LEU A 426 -44.18 15.50 -28.17
N GLN A 427 -43.73 14.80 -27.12
CA GLN A 427 -43.72 15.33 -25.76
C GLN A 427 -42.72 16.50 -25.60
N TYR A 428 -41.62 16.49 -26.35
CA TYR A 428 -40.61 17.54 -26.33
C TYR A 428 -41.01 18.77 -27.18
N PHE A 429 -41.60 18.55 -28.34
CA PHE A 429 -42.09 19.63 -29.22
C PHE A 429 -43.37 20.28 -28.76
N ASP A 430 -44.31 19.54 -28.12
CA ASP A 430 -45.49 20.10 -27.48
C ASP A 430 -45.14 20.99 -26.28
N LYS A 431 -44.11 20.64 -25.51
CA LYS A 431 -43.58 21.50 -24.44
C LYS A 431 -42.82 22.74 -24.91
N ALA A 432 -42.19 22.68 -26.10
CA ALA A 432 -41.48 23.79 -26.66
C ALA A 432 -42.39 24.83 -27.32
N SER A 433 -43.66 24.45 -27.64
CA SER A 433 -44.67 25.36 -28.18
C SER A 433 -45.48 26.09 -27.10
N GLU A 434 -45.47 25.66 -25.88
CA GLU A 434 -46.02 26.37 -24.73
C GLU A 434 -44.93 27.24 -24.11
N SER A 435 -45.04 28.55 -24.27
CA SER A 435 -44.10 29.61 -23.87
C SER A 435 -43.99 29.85 -22.37
N ASP A 436 -43.70 28.78 -21.58
CA ASP A 436 -43.58 28.85 -20.13
C ASP A 436 -42.36 28.12 -19.57
N LEU A 437 -41.22 28.08 -20.30
CA LEU A 437 -39.92 27.71 -19.73
C LEU A 437 -39.38 28.90 -18.94
N LYS A 438 -39.47 28.82 -17.60
CA LYS A 438 -38.82 29.79 -16.72
C LYS A 438 -37.29 29.69 -16.89
N PRO A 439 -36.56 30.83 -16.79
CA PRO A 439 -35.09 30.89 -17.03
C PRO A 439 -34.27 30.02 -16.10
N ASP A 440 -34.80 29.53 -15.00
CA ASP A 440 -34.18 28.74 -13.96
C ASP A 440 -34.18 27.20 -14.23
N GLN A 441 -34.70 26.74 -15.36
CA GLN A 441 -34.71 25.32 -15.77
C GLN A 441 -33.73 25.00 -16.93
N LEU A 442 -32.83 25.92 -17.25
CA LEU A 442 -31.79 25.76 -18.28
C LEU A 442 -30.39 25.51 -17.72
N GLU A 443 -30.25 25.29 -16.40
CA GLU A 443 -28.99 24.93 -15.75
C GLU A 443 -29.11 23.55 -15.05
N ASP A 444 -29.29 22.48 -15.82
CA ASP A 444 -28.95 21.11 -15.38
C ASP A 444 -28.59 20.26 -16.60
#